data_c405de4bad1c6acbd1efcb8a517a11b4
#
_entry.id   c405de4bad1c6acbd1efcb8a517a11b4
#
_cell.length_a   1.000
_cell.length_b   1.000
_cell.length_c   1.000
_cell.angle_alpha   90.00
_cell.angle_beta   90.00
_cell.angle_gamma   90.00
#
_symmetry.space_group_name_H-M   'P 1'
#
loop_
_entity.id
_entity.type
_entity.pdbx_description
1 polymer ?
#
loop_
_entity_poly.entity_id
_entity_poly.type
_entity_poly.pdbx_seq_one_letter_code
_entity_poly.pdbx_strand_id
1 'polypeptide(L)'
;MKILVVGGGGREHAIIRALKKSPDCGDIWCAPGNGGIGYDATCKNISATDVDAMVAFAKAEAFDYVVVAQDDPLALGMVDALAKVGIPAFGPDAAAARIEASKVFSKNLMKKYGIPTAGYETFDDPAKVMDYIRSKGKYPVVIKADAGIVSVFLTALSS
;
A
#
# COMPACT_ATOMS: atom_id res chain seq x y z
N MET A 1 -14.02 15.30 -14.61
CA MET A 1 -13.05 14.17 -14.77
C MET A 1 -13.76 12.86 -14.38
N LYS A 2 -13.53 11.78 -15.13
CA LYS A 2 -13.94 10.42 -14.79
C LYS A 2 -12.79 9.74 -14.05
N ILE A 3 -12.99 9.37 -12.80
CA ILE A 3 -11.91 8.91 -11.90
C ILE A 3 -12.16 7.47 -11.46
N LEU A 4 -11.11 6.64 -11.51
CA LEU A 4 -11.11 5.31 -10.92
C LEU A 4 -10.31 5.32 -9.61
N VAL A 5 -10.88 4.81 -8.53
CA VAL A 5 -10.20 4.55 -7.25
C VAL A 5 -9.96 3.06 -7.11
N VAL A 6 -8.71 2.64 -6.97
CA VAL A 6 -8.33 1.23 -6.85
C VAL A 6 -8.32 0.85 -5.37
N GLY A 7 -9.11 -0.15 -5.02
CA GLY A 7 -9.24 -0.70 -3.68
C GLY A 7 -10.69 -0.84 -3.20
N GLY A 8 -10.88 -1.18 -1.93
CA GLY A 8 -12.22 -1.43 -1.38
C GLY A 8 -12.30 -1.22 0.14
N GLY A 9 -11.34 -0.51 0.72
CA GLY A 9 -11.29 -0.25 2.14
C GLY A 9 -11.90 1.09 2.56
N GLY A 10 -11.79 1.39 3.86
CA GLY A 10 -12.24 2.67 4.42
C GLY A 10 -11.41 3.86 3.93
N ARG A 11 -10.13 3.66 3.60
CA ARG A 11 -9.25 4.67 3.02
C ARG A 11 -9.79 5.13 1.66
N GLU A 12 -10.09 4.19 0.77
CA GLU A 12 -10.63 4.46 -0.55
C GLU A 12 -12.01 5.12 -0.46
N HIS A 13 -12.86 4.67 0.46
CA HIS A 13 -14.16 5.31 0.69
C HIS A 13 -14.01 6.78 1.14
N ALA A 14 -13.08 7.07 2.05
CA ALA A 14 -12.79 8.44 2.49
C ALA A 14 -12.28 9.31 1.33
N ILE A 15 -11.40 8.77 0.48
CA ILE A 15 -10.90 9.44 -0.73
C ILE A 15 -12.06 9.77 -1.67
N ILE A 16 -12.94 8.80 -1.97
CA ILE A 16 -14.11 9.00 -2.83
C ILE A 16 -15.00 10.12 -2.29
N ARG A 17 -15.29 10.11 -0.99
CA ARG A 17 -16.09 11.17 -0.36
C ARG A 17 -15.41 12.54 -0.38
N ALA A 18 -14.09 12.59 -0.38
CA ALA A 18 -13.34 13.84 -0.54
C ALA A 18 -13.39 14.32 -2.00
N LEU A 19 -13.18 13.43 -2.96
CA LEU A 19 -13.25 13.74 -4.41
C LEU A 19 -14.64 14.26 -4.82
N LYS A 20 -15.72 13.73 -4.29
CA LYS A 20 -17.09 14.20 -4.54
C LYS A 20 -17.33 15.66 -4.16
N LYS A 21 -16.48 16.26 -3.32
CA LYS A 21 -16.59 17.68 -2.96
C LYS A 21 -15.97 18.61 -4.01
N SER A 22 -15.17 18.08 -4.93
CA SER A 22 -14.55 18.87 -5.99
C SER A 22 -15.52 19.09 -7.15
N PRO A 23 -15.70 20.33 -7.63
CA PRO A 23 -16.52 20.61 -8.80
C PRO A 23 -15.94 20.02 -10.10
N ASP A 24 -14.64 19.71 -10.13
CA ASP A 24 -13.97 19.13 -11.28
C ASP A 24 -14.11 17.61 -11.36
N CYS A 25 -14.65 16.98 -10.31
CA CYS A 25 -14.85 15.56 -10.22
C CYS A 25 -16.26 15.21 -10.75
N GLY A 26 -16.33 14.47 -11.86
CA GLY A 26 -17.57 13.96 -12.43
C GLY A 26 -17.85 12.54 -11.94
N ASP A 27 -17.73 11.56 -12.81
CA ASP A 27 -18.00 10.16 -12.48
C ASP A 27 -16.87 9.54 -11.67
N ILE A 28 -17.23 8.93 -10.54
CA ILE A 28 -16.30 8.19 -9.71
C ILE A 28 -16.63 6.71 -9.75
N TRP A 29 -15.62 5.92 -10.04
CA TRP A 29 -15.66 4.47 -10.00
C TRP A 29 -14.68 3.92 -8.95
N CYS A 30 -14.97 2.72 -8.47
CA CYS A 30 -14.10 2.04 -7.52
C CYS A 30 -13.99 0.55 -7.88
N ALA A 31 -12.79 -0.01 -7.80
CA ALA A 31 -12.58 -1.42 -8.06
C ALA A 31 -11.61 -2.06 -7.04
N PRO A 32 -12.03 -3.12 -6.34
CA PRO A 32 -13.34 -3.77 -6.39
C PRO A 32 -14.46 -2.96 -5.72
N GLY A 33 -14.14 -2.01 -4.84
CA GLY A 33 -15.13 -1.35 -3.99
C GLY A 33 -15.67 -2.25 -2.88
N ASN A 34 -16.73 -1.80 -2.25
CA ASN A 34 -17.51 -2.55 -1.25
C ASN A 34 -18.94 -2.01 -1.17
N GLY A 35 -19.79 -2.65 -0.35
CA GLY A 35 -21.19 -2.24 -0.22
C GLY A 35 -21.40 -0.80 0.26
N GLY A 36 -20.52 -0.27 1.11
CA GLY A 36 -20.57 1.14 1.56
C GLY A 36 -20.14 2.11 0.45
N ILE A 37 -19.08 1.78 -0.29
CA ILE A 37 -18.60 2.56 -1.43
C ILE A 37 -19.68 2.65 -2.53
N GLY A 38 -20.46 1.60 -2.72
CA GLY A 38 -21.53 1.55 -3.72
C GLY A 38 -22.62 2.62 -3.57
N TYR A 39 -22.73 3.27 -2.42
CA TYR A 39 -23.61 4.44 -2.24
C TYR A 39 -22.99 5.75 -2.77
N ASP A 40 -21.68 5.77 -2.96
CA ASP A 40 -20.93 6.99 -3.30
C ASP A 40 -20.23 6.93 -4.66
N ALA A 41 -20.01 5.71 -5.20
CA ALA A 41 -19.32 5.49 -6.47
C ALA A 41 -19.84 4.23 -7.17
N THR A 42 -19.60 4.11 -8.48
CA THR A 42 -19.90 2.89 -9.24
C THR A 42 -18.83 1.84 -8.95
N CYS A 43 -19.21 0.69 -8.41
CA CYS A 43 -18.28 -0.40 -8.12
C CYS A 43 -18.15 -1.37 -9.30
N LYS A 44 -16.91 -1.80 -9.57
CA LYS A 44 -16.58 -2.83 -10.57
C LYS A 44 -15.81 -3.96 -9.91
N ASN A 45 -16.30 -5.18 -10.01
CA ASN A 45 -15.66 -6.34 -9.41
C ASN A 45 -14.38 -6.75 -10.18
N ILE A 46 -13.29 -6.04 -9.92
CA ILE A 46 -11.93 -6.35 -10.39
C ILE A 46 -11.02 -6.31 -9.16
N SER A 47 -10.21 -7.36 -8.94
CA SER A 47 -9.26 -7.37 -7.83
C SER A 47 -8.30 -6.19 -7.90
N ALA A 48 -8.05 -5.53 -6.77
CA ALA A 48 -7.07 -4.45 -6.69
C ALA A 48 -5.65 -4.89 -7.05
N THR A 49 -5.33 -6.17 -6.89
CA THR A 49 -4.04 -6.77 -7.23
C THR A 49 -3.94 -7.32 -8.65
N ASP A 50 -5.03 -7.34 -9.40
CA ASP A 50 -5.03 -7.72 -10.81
C ASP A 50 -4.69 -6.50 -11.68
N VAL A 51 -3.37 -6.26 -11.82
CA VAL A 51 -2.84 -5.08 -12.53
C VAL A 51 -3.30 -5.05 -13.98
N ASP A 52 -3.24 -6.19 -14.67
CA ASP A 52 -3.56 -6.26 -16.10
C ASP A 52 -5.04 -6.00 -16.37
N ALA A 53 -5.93 -6.65 -15.60
CA ALA A 53 -7.37 -6.42 -15.72
C ALA A 53 -7.76 -4.98 -15.36
N MET A 54 -7.11 -4.40 -14.34
CA MET A 54 -7.37 -3.02 -13.92
C MET A 54 -6.96 -2.00 -14.99
N VAL A 55 -5.77 -2.17 -15.58
CA VAL A 55 -5.26 -1.31 -16.66
C VAL A 55 -6.14 -1.45 -17.92
N ALA A 56 -6.53 -2.67 -18.29
CA ALA A 56 -7.43 -2.92 -19.41
C ALA A 56 -8.79 -2.24 -19.20
N PHE A 57 -9.34 -2.34 -18.01
CA PHE A 57 -10.59 -1.66 -17.63
C PHE A 57 -10.43 -0.14 -17.65
N ALA A 58 -9.36 0.38 -17.08
CA ALA A 58 -9.12 1.83 -17.06
C ALA A 58 -9.04 2.41 -18.48
N LYS A 59 -8.41 1.69 -19.39
CA LYS A 59 -8.30 2.07 -20.80
C LYS A 59 -9.64 1.97 -21.54
N ALA A 60 -10.38 0.86 -21.37
CA ALA A 60 -11.65 0.62 -22.04
C ALA A 60 -12.73 1.65 -21.65
N GLU A 61 -12.76 2.05 -20.41
CA GLU A 61 -13.68 3.03 -19.87
C GLU A 61 -13.21 4.48 -20.02
N ALA A 62 -12.03 4.70 -20.58
CA ALA A 62 -11.42 6.02 -20.81
C ALA A 62 -11.41 6.89 -19.53
N PHE A 63 -10.86 6.35 -18.42
CA PHE A 63 -10.69 7.16 -17.20
C PHE A 63 -9.63 8.25 -17.42
N ASP A 64 -9.96 9.45 -16.96
CA ASP A 64 -9.04 10.59 -17.02
C ASP A 64 -7.91 10.47 -15.97
N TYR A 65 -8.21 9.82 -14.85
CA TYR A 65 -7.28 9.71 -13.72
C TYR A 65 -7.56 8.47 -12.88
N VAL A 66 -6.50 7.86 -12.34
CA VAL A 66 -6.60 6.70 -11.44
C VAL A 66 -5.97 7.02 -10.10
N VAL A 67 -6.64 6.70 -9.00
CA VAL A 67 -6.12 6.84 -7.64
C VAL A 67 -5.79 5.46 -7.09
N VAL A 68 -4.52 5.21 -6.80
CA VAL A 68 -4.01 3.95 -6.24
C VAL A 68 -3.49 4.25 -4.84
N ALA A 69 -4.25 3.88 -3.82
CA ALA A 69 -3.93 4.21 -2.42
C ALA A 69 -3.63 2.98 -1.55
N GLN A 70 -3.76 1.79 -2.09
CA GLN A 70 -3.42 0.53 -1.41
C GLN A 70 -1.98 0.12 -1.68
N ASP A 71 -1.34 -0.47 -0.68
CA ASP A 71 0.07 -0.86 -0.71
C ASP A 71 0.35 -1.99 -1.72
N ASP A 72 -0.50 -3.02 -1.75
CA ASP A 72 -0.31 -4.19 -2.63
C ASP A 72 -0.32 -3.84 -4.13
N PRO A 73 -1.34 -3.15 -4.69
CA PRO A 73 -1.32 -2.75 -6.09
C PRO A 73 -0.16 -1.79 -6.43
N LEU A 74 0.25 -0.92 -5.51
CA LEU A 74 1.42 -0.05 -5.69
C LEU A 74 2.70 -0.87 -5.79
N ALA A 75 2.90 -1.82 -4.89
CA ALA A 75 4.06 -2.72 -4.89
C ALA A 75 4.11 -3.62 -6.14
N LEU A 76 2.95 -3.99 -6.69
CA LEU A 76 2.80 -4.74 -7.94
C LEU A 76 2.99 -3.89 -9.20
N GLY A 77 3.22 -2.57 -9.08
CA GLY A 77 3.51 -1.68 -10.20
C GLY A 77 2.28 -1.18 -10.96
N MET A 78 1.12 -1.06 -10.29
CA MET A 78 -0.10 -0.53 -10.91
C MET A 78 0.12 0.85 -11.54
N VAL A 79 0.81 1.76 -10.84
CA VAL A 79 1.09 3.12 -11.34
C VAL A 79 2.01 3.07 -12.56
N ASP A 80 3.04 2.22 -12.53
CA ASP A 80 3.96 2.02 -13.66
C ASP A 80 3.22 1.46 -14.88
N ALA A 81 2.29 0.53 -14.67
CA ALA A 81 1.50 -0.08 -15.74
C ALA A 81 0.51 0.93 -16.38
N LEU A 82 -0.14 1.76 -15.57
CA LEU A 82 -1.01 2.85 -16.03
C LEU A 82 -0.22 3.89 -16.85
N ALA A 83 0.96 4.27 -16.38
CA ALA A 83 1.83 5.22 -17.06
C ALA A 83 2.25 4.73 -18.45
N LYS A 84 2.53 3.42 -18.62
CA LYS A 84 2.88 2.82 -19.92
C LYS A 84 1.77 2.95 -20.97
N VAL A 85 0.53 3.05 -20.55
CA VAL A 85 -0.63 3.23 -21.44
C VAL A 85 -1.13 4.68 -21.47
N GLY A 86 -0.39 5.61 -20.87
CA GLY A 86 -0.67 7.05 -20.91
C GLY A 86 -1.80 7.50 -19.99
N ILE A 87 -2.18 6.70 -19.00
CA ILE A 87 -3.20 7.07 -18.01
C ILE A 87 -2.52 7.65 -16.77
N PRO A 88 -2.76 8.92 -16.42
CA PRO A 88 -2.17 9.52 -15.23
C PRO A 88 -2.75 8.89 -13.96
N ALA A 89 -1.89 8.66 -12.96
CA ALA A 89 -2.30 8.05 -11.70
C ALA A 89 -1.67 8.75 -10.50
N PHE A 90 -2.42 8.78 -9.39
CA PHE A 90 -1.89 9.11 -8.07
C PHE A 90 -1.37 7.84 -7.40
N GLY A 91 -0.16 7.91 -6.90
CA GLY A 91 0.53 6.86 -6.16
C GLY A 91 2.01 6.82 -6.52
N PRO A 92 2.87 6.25 -5.67
CA PRO A 92 4.28 6.01 -5.99
C PRO A 92 4.40 4.91 -7.06
N ASP A 93 5.49 4.91 -7.80
CA ASP A 93 5.91 3.77 -8.60
C ASP A 93 6.29 2.56 -7.71
N ALA A 94 6.48 1.38 -8.31
CA ALA A 94 6.82 0.18 -7.56
C ALA A 94 8.13 0.30 -6.78
N ALA A 95 9.10 1.04 -7.30
CA ALA A 95 10.39 1.24 -6.64
C ALA A 95 10.25 2.06 -5.35
N ALA A 96 9.45 3.12 -5.38
CA ALA A 96 9.15 3.95 -4.22
C ALA A 96 8.16 3.26 -3.25
N ALA A 97 7.16 2.56 -3.76
CA ALA A 97 6.18 1.81 -2.97
C ALA A 97 6.85 0.75 -2.07
N ARG A 98 8.03 0.27 -2.45
CA ARG A 98 8.82 -0.68 -1.67
C ARG A 98 9.14 -0.20 -0.25
N ILE A 99 9.18 1.12 -0.03
CA ILE A 99 9.41 1.69 1.30
C ILE A 99 8.31 1.28 2.29
N GLU A 100 7.07 1.18 1.84
CA GLU A 100 5.95 0.74 2.67
C GLU A 100 5.72 -0.77 2.58
N ALA A 101 5.86 -1.35 1.41
CA ALA A 101 5.62 -2.78 1.16
C ALA A 101 6.62 -3.70 1.89
N SER A 102 7.89 -3.28 2.06
CA SER A 102 8.91 -4.07 2.76
C SER A 102 9.47 -3.32 3.97
N LYS A 103 9.16 -3.84 5.15
CA LYS A 103 9.67 -3.30 6.42
C LYS A 103 11.18 -3.47 6.55
N VAL A 104 11.71 -4.58 6.04
CA VAL A 104 13.16 -4.84 6.02
C VAL A 104 13.87 -3.82 5.13
N PHE A 105 13.36 -3.60 3.92
CA PHE A 105 13.91 -2.59 3.01
C PHE A 105 13.89 -1.19 3.64
N SER A 106 12.74 -0.79 4.18
CA SER A 106 12.56 0.52 4.83
C SER A 106 13.55 0.72 5.98
N LYS A 107 13.71 -0.28 6.85
CA LYS A 107 14.64 -0.24 7.98
C LYS A 107 16.10 -0.16 7.53
N ASN A 108 16.48 -0.94 6.54
CA ASN A 108 17.82 -0.90 5.97
C ASN A 108 18.11 0.46 5.31
N LEU A 109 17.13 1.05 4.63
CA LEU A 109 17.23 2.38 4.07
C LEU A 109 17.44 3.43 5.16
N MET A 110 16.63 3.39 6.23
CA MET A 110 16.76 4.30 7.37
C MET A 110 18.13 4.18 8.02
N LYS A 111 18.62 2.95 8.24
CA LYS A 111 19.96 2.70 8.79
C LYS A 111 21.06 3.27 7.89
N LYS A 112 20.96 3.05 6.58
CA LYS A 112 21.94 3.54 5.59
C LYS A 112 22.07 5.06 5.59
N TYR A 113 20.96 5.77 5.75
CA TYR A 113 20.92 7.23 5.68
C TYR A 113 20.83 7.92 7.04
N GLY A 114 21.02 7.20 8.14
CA GLY A 114 21.00 7.78 9.49
C GLY A 114 19.65 8.33 9.93
N ILE A 115 18.56 7.84 9.35
CA ILE A 115 17.20 8.27 9.70
C ILE A 115 16.80 7.63 11.04
N PRO A 116 16.41 8.41 12.05
CA PRO A 116 16.01 7.88 13.35
C PRO A 116 14.86 6.88 13.24
N THR A 117 15.02 5.74 13.86
CA THR A 117 13.99 4.69 13.89
C THR A 117 14.19 3.78 15.10
N ALA A 118 13.13 3.06 15.53
CA ALA A 118 13.24 2.07 16.58
C ALA A 118 14.27 0.99 16.21
N GLY A 119 14.99 0.49 17.22
CA GLY A 119 15.91 -0.63 17.05
C GLY A 119 15.18 -1.84 16.44
N TYR A 120 15.87 -2.58 15.59
CA TYR A 120 15.30 -3.75 14.93
C TYR A 120 16.39 -4.76 14.61
N GLU A 121 15.99 -6.02 14.48
CA GLU A 121 16.78 -7.10 13.88
C GLU A 121 15.92 -7.93 12.95
N THR A 122 16.54 -8.55 11.97
CA THR A 122 15.87 -9.37 10.96
C THR A 122 16.41 -10.79 10.98
N PHE A 123 15.54 -11.77 10.83
CA PHE A 123 15.86 -13.19 10.91
C PHE A 123 15.14 -13.95 9.81
N ASP A 124 15.82 -14.94 9.26
CA ASP A 124 15.32 -15.91 8.30
C ASP A 124 14.87 -17.24 8.93
N ASP A 125 15.11 -17.39 10.26
CA ASP A 125 14.86 -18.61 11.03
C ASP A 125 14.11 -18.26 12.34
N PRO A 126 12.93 -18.87 12.57
CA PRO A 126 12.18 -18.67 13.81
C PRO A 126 12.92 -19.03 15.09
N ALA A 127 13.83 -20.01 15.06
CA ALA A 127 14.62 -20.39 16.23
C ALA A 127 15.57 -19.25 16.64
N LYS A 128 16.22 -18.62 15.66
CA LYS A 128 17.09 -17.45 15.91
C LYS A 128 16.31 -16.27 16.49
N VAL A 129 15.05 -16.07 16.07
CA VAL A 129 14.16 -15.04 16.65
C VAL A 129 13.96 -15.29 18.13
N MET A 130 13.62 -16.52 18.51
CA MET A 130 13.36 -16.89 19.89
C MET A 130 14.60 -16.73 20.77
N ASP A 131 15.74 -17.15 20.29
CA ASP A 131 17.01 -17.02 21.00
C ASP A 131 17.40 -15.53 21.19
N TYR A 132 17.20 -14.72 20.16
CA TYR A 132 17.43 -13.28 20.25
C TYR A 132 16.52 -12.62 21.28
N ILE A 133 15.21 -12.91 21.26
CA ILE A 133 14.25 -12.34 22.21
C ILE A 133 14.64 -12.74 23.64
N ARG A 134 14.96 -14.01 23.88
CA ARG A 134 15.41 -14.51 25.19
C ARG A 134 16.68 -13.83 25.66
N SER A 135 17.66 -13.66 24.77
CA SER A 135 18.94 -13.04 25.11
C SER A 135 18.83 -11.56 25.49
N LYS A 136 17.85 -10.84 24.93
CA LYS A 136 17.61 -9.42 25.24
C LYS A 136 16.85 -9.22 26.55
N GLY A 137 15.97 -10.14 26.93
CA GLY A 137 15.20 -10.06 28.17
C GLY A 137 14.37 -8.79 28.35
N LYS A 138 14.14 -8.03 27.28
CA LYS A 138 13.38 -6.76 27.29
C LYS A 138 12.06 -6.93 26.60
N TYR A 139 10.97 -6.56 27.26
CA TYR A 139 9.60 -6.66 26.76
C TYR A 139 8.86 -5.33 26.96
N PRO A 140 7.84 -5.01 26.12
CA PRO A 140 7.33 -5.82 25.01
C PRO A 140 8.23 -5.75 23.76
N VAL A 141 8.16 -6.78 22.91
CA VAL A 141 8.74 -6.82 21.57
C VAL A 141 7.64 -6.90 20.51
N VAL A 142 7.85 -6.31 19.35
CA VAL A 142 6.92 -6.40 18.21
C VAL A 142 7.57 -7.26 17.14
N ILE A 143 6.89 -8.33 16.75
CA ILE A 143 7.33 -9.23 15.69
C ILE A 143 6.49 -8.92 14.45
N LYS A 144 7.14 -8.77 13.29
CA LYS A 144 6.47 -8.54 12.00
C LYS A 144 7.02 -9.48 10.94
N ALA A 145 6.13 -10.06 10.14
CA ALA A 145 6.50 -10.81 8.94
C ALA A 145 6.73 -9.84 7.75
N ASP A 146 7.66 -10.20 6.88
CA ASP A 146 8.00 -9.46 5.67
C ASP A 146 8.52 -10.44 4.62
N ALA A 147 7.66 -10.89 3.69
CA ALA A 147 7.99 -11.78 2.57
C ALA A 147 8.91 -12.98 2.94
N GLY A 148 8.58 -13.69 4.03
CA GLY A 148 9.35 -14.84 4.53
C GLY A 148 10.51 -14.49 5.47
N ILE A 149 10.73 -13.22 5.75
CA ILE A 149 11.68 -12.73 6.76
C ILE A 149 10.90 -12.29 8.00
N VAL A 150 11.39 -12.60 9.19
CA VAL A 150 10.82 -12.12 10.45
C VAL A 150 11.64 -10.97 10.99
N SER A 151 11.01 -9.83 11.19
CA SER A 151 11.63 -8.65 11.82
C SER A 151 11.17 -8.52 13.26
N VAL A 152 12.11 -8.39 14.18
CA VAL A 152 11.84 -8.11 15.60
C VAL A 152 12.18 -6.64 15.88
N PHE A 153 11.19 -5.92 16.36
CA PHE A 153 11.35 -4.53 16.78
C PHE A 153 11.44 -4.45 18.31
N LEU A 154 12.48 -3.84 18.78
CA LEU A 154 12.59 -3.48 20.19
C LEU A 154 11.86 -2.14 20.36
N THR A 155 10.71 -2.15 21.01
CA THR A 155 10.10 -0.90 21.46
C THR A 155 10.98 -0.34 22.58
N ALA A 156 11.70 0.71 22.30
CA ALA A 156 12.22 1.55 23.37
C ALA A 156 11.00 2.29 23.96
N LEU A 157 10.42 1.75 25.03
CA LEU A 157 9.66 2.58 25.94
C LEU A 157 10.73 3.48 26.59
N SER A 158 10.81 4.73 26.14
CA SER A 158 11.52 5.75 26.89
C SER A 158 10.84 5.85 28.26
N SER A 159 11.60 5.48 29.30
CA SER A 159 11.33 5.88 30.66
C SER A 159 11.27 7.39 30.80
#